data_50d0ce2b8f001f3ab6b109f079b0262b
#
_entry.id   50d0ce2b8f001f3ab6b109f079b0262b
#
_cell.length_a   1.000
_cell.length_b   1.000
_cell.length_c   1.000
_cell.angle_alpha   90.00
_cell.angle_beta   90.00
_cell.angle_gamma   90.00
#
_symmetry.space_group_name_H-M   'P 1'
#
loop_
_entity.id
_entity.type
_entity.pdbx_description
1 polymer ?
#
loop_
_entity_poly.entity_id
_entity_poly.type
_entity_poly.pdbx_seq_one_letter_code
_entity_poly.pdbx_strand_id
1 'polypeptide(L)'
;MKKSNKRLNIGFFTCHLDNDYAYEVCKGVDYAAKELDVNLIVFPGMYMNASYNDPKNAQFDYQYNSIFYYASKHTLDALIVSIGSIGSFLSENDMIAFLKNFNIPILTIEIEVPG
;
A
#
# COMPACT_ATOMS: atom_id res chain seq x y z
N MET A 1 22.56 12.73 16.86
CA MET A 1 22.09 13.10 15.66
C MET A 1 20.73 13.67 15.74
N LYS A 2 20.39 14.45 14.86
CA LYS A 2 19.29 15.11 14.98
C LYS A 2 18.39 14.93 13.89
N LYS A 3 17.58 14.02 13.90
CA LYS A 3 16.64 13.89 12.88
C LYS A 3 15.35 14.40 13.41
N SER A 4 15.43 14.97 14.54
CA SER A 4 14.22 15.40 15.21
C SER A 4 13.38 16.39 14.43
N ASN A 5 13.96 17.18 13.58
CA ASN A 5 13.21 18.16 12.87
C ASN A 5 12.63 17.67 11.56
N LYS A 6 12.92 16.41 11.24
CA LYS A 6 12.47 15.90 9.99
C LYS A 6 11.19 15.12 10.18
N ARG A 7 10.18 15.45 9.43
CA ARG A 7 8.94 14.69 9.46
C ARG A 7 9.14 13.37 8.76
N LEU A 8 8.55 12.33 9.30
CA LEU A 8 8.62 11.02 8.67
C LEU A 8 7.68 10.96 7.47
N ASN A 9 8.09 10.21 6.47
CA ASN A 9 7.27 9.98 5.28
C ASN A 9 6.73 8.56 5.33
N ILE A 10 5.40 8.44 5.42
CA ILE A 10 4.74 7.16 5.52
C ILE A 10 3.96 6.93 4.23
N GLY A 11 4.21 5.81 3.57
CA GLY A 11 3.46 5.44 2.39
C GLY A 11 2.24 4.61 2.77
N PHE A 12 1.18 4.69 2.00
CA PHE A 12 -0.02 3.91 2.22
C PHE A 12 -0.45 3.28 0.90
N PHE A 13 -0.40 1.96 0.83
CA PHE A 13 -0.81 1.21 -0.35
C PHE A 13 -2.26 0.80 -0.18
N THR A 14 -3.11 1.15 -1.13
CA THR A 14 -4.53 0.86 -1.04
C THR A 14 -5.12 0.68 -2.44
N CYS A 15 -6.40 0.33 -2.51
CA CYS A 15 -7.15 0.32 -3.75
C CYS A 15 -7.48 1.74 -4.17
N HIS A 16 -8.00 1.90 -5.38
CA HIS A 16 -8.40 3.22 -5.85
C HIS A 16 -9.48 3.79 -4.91
N LEU A 17 -9.45 5.08 -4.75
CA LEU A 17 -10.28 5.74 -3.75
C LEU A 17 -11.75 5.95 -4.15
N ASP A 18 -12.14 5.49 -5.34
CA ASP A 18 -13.53 5.48 -5.73
C ASP A 18 -14.28 4.38 -4.97
N ASN A 19 -13.55 3.46 -4.39
CA ASN A 19 -14.12 2.37 -3.59
C ASN A 19 -14.46 2.94 -2.21
N ASP A 20 -15.70 2.77 -1.77
CA ASP A 20 -16.13 3.34 -0.49
C ASP A 20 -15.31 2.84 0.69
N TYR A 21 -15.02 1.55 0.70
CA TYR A 21 -14.23 0.98 1.79
C TYR A 21 -12.82 1.58 1.82
N ALA A 22 -12.17 1.64 0.66
CA ALA A 22 -10.83 2.18 0.57
C ALA A 22 -10.81 3.66 0.98
N TYR A 23 -11.84 4.40 0.59
CA TYR A 23 -11.94 5.80 0.94
C TYR A 23 -12.04 5.98 2.46
N GLU A 24 -12.89 5.19 3.11
CA GLU A 24 -13.08 5.30 4.55
C GLU A 24 -11.81 4.90 5.31
N VAL A 25 -11.12 3.85 4.85
CA VAL A 25 -9.88 3.45 5.49
C VAL A 25 -8.83 4.55 5.31
N CYS A 26 -8.77 5.13 4.12
CA CYS A 26 -7.81 6.20 3.84
C CYS A 26 -8.06 7.42 4.74
N LYS A 27 -9.33 7.74 4.99
CA LYS A 27 -9.67 8.84 5.90
C LYS A 27 -9.12 8.57 7.30
N GLY A 28 -9.23 7.33 7.77
CA GLY A 28 -8.70 6.97 9.08
C GLY A 28 -7.20 7.07 9.14
N VAL A 29 -6.52 6.60 8.09
CA VAL A 29 -5.06 6.67 8.02
C VAL A 29 -4.61 8.13 7.97
N ASP A 30 -5.31 8.96 7.19
CA ASP A 30 -5.00 10.38 7.10
C ASP A 30 -5.16 11.08 8.45
N TYR A 31 -6.22 10.73 9.16
CA TYR A 31 -6.46 11.30 10.48
C TYR A 31 -5.30 10.95 11.44
N ALA A 32 -4.90 9.69 11.44
CA ALA A 32 -3.80 9.25 12.29
C ALA A 32 -2.49 9.94 11.90
N ALA A 33 -2.26 10.13 10.61
CA ALA A 33 -1.04 10.78 10.14
C ALA A 33 -0.98 12.23 10.63
N LYS A 34 -2.12 12.91 10.63
CA LYS A 34 -2.16 14.28 11.12
C LYS A 34 -1.94 14.35 12.63
N GLU A 35 -2.48 13.37 13.35
CA GLU A 35 -2.30 13.31 14.80
C GLU A 35 -0.83 13.06 15.15
N LEU A 36 -0.14 12.27 14.35
CA LEU A 36 1.25 11.92 14.59
C LEU A 36 2.24 12.88 13.93
N ASP A 37 1.71 13.83 13.17
CA ASP A 37 2.51 14.84 12.47
C ASP A 37 3.53 14.20 11.51
N VAL A 38 3.04 13.29 10.68
CA VAL A 38 3.87 12.67 9.65
C VAL A 38 3.29 13.01 8.28
N ASN A 39 4.11 12.89 7.26
CA ASN A 39 3.65 13.04 5.88
C ASN A 39 3.07 11.72 5.42
N LEU A 40 1.91 11.76 4.81
CA LEU A 40 1.27 10.57 4.26
C LEU A 40 1.28 10.65 2.74
N ILE A 41 1.81 9.63 2.10
CA ILE A 41 1.82 9.54 0.65
C ILE A 41 0.99 8.33 0.27
N VAL A 42 -0.12 8.56 -0.41
CA VAL A 42 -1.06 7.49 -0.78
C VAL A 42 -0.72 6.95 -2.15
N PHE A 43 -0.67 5.63 -2.25
CA PHE A 43 -0.42 4.93 -3.52
C PHE A 43 -1.66 4.11 -3.84
N PRO A 44 -2.64 4.68 -4.56
CA PRO A 44 -3.87 3.96 -4.87
C PRO A 44 -3.71 3.11 -6.13
N GLY A 45 -3.72 1.80 -5.96
CA GLY A 45 -3.66 0.86 -7.06
C GLY A 45 -4.98 0.12 -7.19
N MET A 46 -4.90 -1.15 -7.56
CA MET A 46 -6.07 -2.00 -7.72
C MET A 46 -5.79 -3.34 -7.06
N TYR A 47 -6.76 -4.23 -7.09
CA TYR A 47 -6.57 -5.58 -6.56
C TYR A 47 -5.55 -6.31 -7.43
N MET A 48 -4.50 -6.81 -6.82
CA MET A 48 -3.47 -7.54 -7.57
C MET A 48 -3.97 -8.93 -7.94
N ASN A 49 -3.63 -9.37 -9.13
CA ASN A 49 -3.97 -10.70 -9.63
C ASN A 49 -5.46 -10.93 -9.83
N ALA A 50 -6.22 -9.87 -9.95
CA ALA A 50 -7.69 -10.01 -10.02
C ALA A 50 -8.20 -10.44 -11.38
N SER A 51 -7.45 -10.19 -12.43
CA SER A 51 -7.81 -10.50 -13.83
C SER A 51 -9.06 -9.79 -14.33
N TYR A 52 -9.94 -9.39 -13.49
CA TYR A 52 -11.17 -8.65 -13.78
C TYR A 52 -12.07 -9.28 -14.86
N ASN A 53 -11.83 -10.55 -15.20
CA ASN A 53 -12.64 -11.29 -16.18
C ASN A 53 -12.76 -10.60 -17.53
N ASP A 54 -11.76 -9.81 -17.90
CA ASP A 54 -11.78 -9.12 -19.18
C ASP A 54 -10.50 -9.47 -19.95
N PRO A 55 -10.59 -10.40 -20.90
CA PRO A 55 -9.39 -10.83 -21.63
C PRO A 55 -8.69 -9.70 -22.36
N LYS A 56 -9.40 -8.65 -22.73
CA LYS A 56 -8.76 -7.54 -23.43
C LYS A 56 -7.86 -6.75 -22.52
N ASN A 57 -8.24 -6.62 -21.25
CA ASN A 57 -7.49 -5.80 -20.30
C ASN A 57 -6.57 -6.62 -19.41
N ALA A 58 -6.75 -7.94 -19.36
CA ALA A 58 -5.97 -8.77 -18.45
C ALA A 58 -4.48 -8.61 -18.62
N GLN A 59 -4.03 -8.44 -19.85
CA GLN A 59 -2.59 -8.29 -20.11
C GLN A 59 -2.04 -6.97 -19.62
N PHE A 60 -2.91 -6.01 -19.31
CA PHE A 60 -2.49 -4.71 -18.84
C PHE A 60 -2.78 -4.49 -17.35
N ASP A 61 -3.34 -5.49 -16.67
CA ASP A 61 -3.73 -5.34 -15.27
C ASP A 61 -2.57 -4.94 -14.39
N TYR A 62 -1.37 -5.43 -14.67
CA TYR A 62 -0.21 -5.12 -13.86
C TYR A 62 0.07 -3.62 -13.81
N GLN A 63 -0.37 -2.88 -14.82
CA GLN A 63 -0.10 -1.45 -14.89
C GLN A 63 -0.82 -0.66 -13.81
N TYR A 64 -1.95 -1.18 -13.32
CA TYR A 64 -2.67 -0.49 -12.26
C TYR A 64 -1.89 -0.49 -10.95
N ASN A 65 -0.94 -1.42 -10.82
CA ASN A 65 -0.21 -1.58 -9.58
C ASN A 65 1.26 -1.22 -9.71
N SER A 66 1.67 -0.72 -10.86
CA SER A 66 3.05 -0.27 -11.06
C SER A 66 3.41 0.83 -10.07
N ILE A 67 2.42 1.60 -9.63
CA ILE A 67 2.65 2.70 -8.71
C ILE A 67 3.28 2.24 -7.40
N PHE A 68 3.00 1.00 -6.97
CA PHE A 68 3.55 0.50 -5.72
C PHE A 68 5.06 0.40 -5.75
N TYR A 69 5.64 0.19 -6.92
CA TYR A 69 7.09 0.04 -7.04
C TYR A 69 7.84 1.35 -7.06
N TYR A 70 7.12 2.47 -6.99
CA TYR A 70 7.76 3.76 -6.79
C TYR A 70 8.07 4.02 -5.32
N ALA A 71 7.54 3.19 -4.43
CA ALA A 71 7.87 3.30 -3.01
C ALA A 71 9.32 2.85 -2.81
N SER A 72 10.07 3.60 -2.03
CA SER A 72 11.48 3.33 -1.89
C SER A 72 11.96 3.77 -0.52
N LYS A 73 12.94 3.06 0.02
CA LYS A 73 13.54 3.44 1.29
C LYS A 73 14.24 4.81 1.20
N HIS A 74 14.44 5.31 -0.01
CA HIS A 74 15.05 6.63 -0.16
C HIS A 74 14.02 7.74 0.00
N THR A 75 12.73 7.43 -0.14
CA THR A 75 11.68 8.41 -0.04
C THR A 75 10.73 8.17 1.11
N LEU A 76 10.64 6.92 1.59
CA LEU A 76 9.71 6.55 2.64
C LEU A 76 10.42 5.99 3.84
N ASP A 77 9.90 6.30 5.01
CA ASP A 77 10.43 5.76 6.26
C ASP A 77 9.70 4.49 6.67
N ALA A 78 8.46 4.33 6.26
CA ALA A 78 7.68 3.13 6.56
C ALA A 78 6.49 3.03 5.62
N LEU A 79 5.86 1.86 5.58
CA LEU A 79 4.69 1.61 4.77
C LEU A 79 3.54 1.07 5.60
N ILE A 80 2.34 1.47 5.23
CA ILE A 80 1.12 0.83 5.68
C ILE A 80 0.51 0.21 4.43
N VAL A 81 0.18 -1.07 4.48
CA VAL A 81 -0.35 -1.78 3.33
C VAL A 81 -1.73 -2.35 3.66
N SER A 82 -2.73 -1.94 2.90
CA SER A 82 -4.09 -2.45 3.02
C SER A 82 -4.14 -3.80 2.30
N ILE A 83 -3.47 -4.79 2.87
CA ILE A 83 -3.22 -6.06 2.20
C ILE A 83 -4.50 -6.89 2.03
N GLY A 84 -5.46 -6.71 2.90
CA GLY A 84 -6.75 -7.38 2.75
C GLY A 84 -7.52 -6.88 1.56
N SER A 85 -7.19 -5.67 1.08
CA SER A 85 -7.82 -5.12 -0.11
C SER A 85 -6.99 -5.46 -1.35
N ILE A 86 -5.80 -4.90 -1.48
CA ILE A 86 -5.03 -5.08 -2.71
C ILE A 86 -4.52 -6.49 -2.89
N GLY A 87 -4.38 -7.24 -1.81
CA GLY A 87 -3.86 -8.59 -1.84
C GLY A 87 -4.92 -9.67 -1.72
N SER A 88 -6.21 -9.34 -1.83
CA SER A 88 -7.26 -10.34 -1.60
C SER A 88 -7.24 -11.50 -2.59
N PHE A 89 -6.62 -11.33 -3.74
CA PHE A 89 -6.50 -12.40 -4.72
C PHE A 89 -5.11 -13.03 -4.76
N LEU A 90 -4.26 -12.71 -3.78
CA LEU A 90 -2.93 -13.28 -3.70
C LEU A 90 -2.91 -14.42 -2.69
N SER A 91 -2.07 -15.43 -2.96
CA SER A 91 -1.78 -16.44 -1.95
C SER A 91 -0.91 -15.80 -0.87
N GLU A 92 -0.79 -16.47 0.26
CA GLU A 92 0.05 -15.98 1.33
C GLU A 92 1.50 -15.83 0.87
N ASN A 93 1.99 -16.81 0.10
CA ASN A 93 3.36 -16.75 -0.41
C ASN A 93 3.56 -15.56 -1.34
N ASP A 94 2.56 -15.25 -2.15
CA ASP A 94 2.66 -14.11 -3.07
C ASP A 94 2.59 -12.79 -2.30
N MET A 95 1.82 -12.73 -1.22
CA MET A 95 1.80 -11.54 -0.36
C MET A 95 3.16 -11.29 0.23
N ILE A 96 3.79 -12.34 0.76
CA ILE A 96 5.11 -12.21 1.35
C ILE A 96 6.13 -11.76 0.31
N ALA A 97 6.06 -12.37 -0.89
CA ALA A 97 6.98 -12.01 -1.97
C ALA A 97 6.81 -10.54 -2.38
N PHE A 98 5.56 -10.07 -2.44
CA PHE A 98 5.30 -8.69 -2.79
C PHE A 98 5.92 -7.75 -1.75
N LEU A 99 5.68 -8.03 -0.47
CA LEU A 99 6.15 -7.14 0.60
C LEU A 99 7.66 -7.11 0.69
N LYS A 100 8.33 -8.18 0.27
CA LYS A 100 9.80 -8.24 0.32
C LYS A 100 10.47 -7.29 -0.67
N ASN A 101 9.72 -6.73 -1.62
CA ASN A 101 10.28 -5.75 -2.54
C ASN A 101 10.63 -4.44 -1.83
N PHE A 102 10.05 -4.23 -0.65
CA PHE A 102 10.22 -2.98 0.06
C PHE A 102 11.03 -3.20 1.33
N ASN A 103 12.17 -2.54 1.42
CA ASN A 103 13.12 -2.80 2.48
C ASN A 103 13.00 -1.75 3.57
N ILE A 104 11.80 -1.56 4.06
CA ILE A 104 11.47 -0.61 5.13
C ILE A 104 10.41 -1.25 6.03
N PRO A 105 10.21 -0.73 7.23
CA PRO A 105 9.17 -1.28 8.12
C PRO A 105 7.80 -1.23 7.48
N ILE A 106 7.05 -2.31 7.62
CA ILE A 106 5.71 -2.43 7.02
C ILE A 106 4.70 -2.84 8.06
N LEU A 107 3.57 -2.13 8.06
CA LEU A 107 2.42 -2.48 8.86
C LEU A 107 1.33 -2.91 7.89
N THR A 108 0.83 -4.13 8.03
CA THR A 108 -0.29 -4.57 7.20
C THR A 108 -1.58 -4.39 7.99
N ILE A 109 -2.64 -4.05 7.30
CA ILE A 109 -3.95 -3.95 7.92
C ILE A 109 -4.90 -4.90 7.21
N GLU A 110 -5.93 -5.32 7.95
CA GLU A 110 -6.99 -6.24 7.51
C GLU A 110 -6.60 -7.70 7.59
N ILE A 111 -5.38 -8.04 7.18
CA ILE A 111 -4.91 -9.42 7.23
C ILE A 111 -3.49 -9.39 7.79
N GLU A 112 -3.22 -10.31 8.70
CA GLU A 112 -1.88 -10.45 9.26
C GLU A 112 -1.05 -11.32 8.31
N VAL A 113 0.13 -10.87 7.98
CA VAL A 113 1.02 -11.60 7.09
C VAL A 113 2.28 -12.01 7.85
N PRO A 114 2.60 -13.30 7.88
CA PRO A 114 3.77 -13.79 8.62
C PRO A 114 5.08 -13.16 8.14
N GLY A 115 5.95 -12.90 9.06
CA GLY A 115 7.27 -12.32 8.77
C GLY A 115 7.26 -10.82 8.85
#